data_1602638ef63466c684589d29b0682ca6
#
_entry.id   1602638ef63466c684589d29b0682ca6
#
_cell.length_a   1.000
_cell.length_b   1.000
_cell.length_c   1.000
_cell.angle_alpha   90.00
_cell.angle_beta   90.00
_cell.angle_gamma   90.00
#
_symmetry.space_group_name_H-M   'P 1'
#
loop_
_entity.id
_entity.type
_entity.pdbx_description
1 polymer ?
#
loop_
_entity_poly.entity_id
_entity_poly.type
_entity_poly.pdbx_seq_one_letter_code
_entity_poly.pdbx_strand_id
1 'polypeptide(L)'
;MKKTKLTRNFTLKIMSVFIGFLIWFIVVNVDNPVSSKSITIAGENVELQNTAYVDSANMMCMQDDDPDPIRVTITGERRLLSRITQTNITLTADLQQAGSLDTDPVMVPITASCPGISPENIKVTPQYLSVRLEEKVTQEFLVNVNYGSSQPGKGYEVGSQTASPEKVKITGPKSLVNKIDKVNATVDVDGRTKDFSEEAELNIIDKNQDSLAGRMAYLTIDNTKVVVTTKFWKIRTGVNIGADYVGVPADGYQVESVTTVPDTVSIAGTDEALETLKQNDNTIWIGGTDIDITGETTDIEKKVSLKDVLPEDVKLTSGTSEDVWVKVSILPIGSHSYGLPSNQVTVDNLVDNLLVTFGTDKIEIRVKATAGELDDFNLDEVKASVDLKDMEVGSYQIPV
;
A
#
# COMPACT_ATOMS: atom_id res chain seq x y z
N MET A 1 -13.92 -94.54 55.91
CA MET A 1 -13.69 -93.56 54.80
C MET A 1 -13.11 -92.31 55.42
N LYS A 2 -11.83 -92.00 55.12
CA LYS A 2 -11.14 -90.79 55.61
C LYS A 2 -11.73 -89.58 54.88
N LYS A 3 -12.48 -88.74 55.61
CA LYS A 3 -12.89 -87.40 55.03
C LYS A 3 -11.63 -86.61 54.75
N THR A 4 -11.50 -86.22 53.48
CA THR A 4 -10.36 -85.58 52.95
C THR A 4 -10.07 -84.26 53.69
N LYS A 5 -8.79 -83.98 53.98
CA LYS A 5 -8.27 -82.76 54.66
C LYS A 5 -8.67 -81.43 53.97
N LEU A 6 -9.37 -81.49 52.83
CA LEU A 6 -9.77 -80.34 52.06
C LEU A 6 -10.96 -79.57 52.65
N THR A 7 -11.86 -80.25 53.37
CA THR A 7 -13.08 -79.67 53.95
C THR A 7 -12.94 -79.21 55.40
N ARG A 8 -11.81 -79.51 56.06
CA ARG A 8 -11.53 -79.01 57.40
C ARG A 8 -11.18 -77.52 57.35
N ASN A 9 -11.95 -76.69 58.07
CA ASN A 9 -11.84 -75.20 58.08
C ASN A 9 -12.16 -74.53 56.74
N PHE A 10 -13.13 -75.01 55.95
CA PHE A 10 -13.53 -74.48 54.65
C PHE A 10 -13.89 -73.00 54.74
N THR A 11 -14.61 -72.57 55.78
CA THR A 11 -14.97 -71.19 56.04
C THR A 11 -13.74 -70.25 56.18
N LEU A 12 -12.69 -70.72 56.92
CA LEU A 12 -11.45 -69.97 57.06
C LEU A 12 -10.66 -69.87 55.76
N LYS A 13 -10.75 -70.88 54.91
CA LYS A 13 -10.10 -70.86 53.60
C LYS A 13 -10.79 -69.85 52.64
N ILE A 14 -12.13 -69.81 52.58
CA ILE A 14 -12.91 -68.85 51.84
C ILE A 14 -12.63 -67.47 52.37
N MET A 15 -12.58 -67.24 53.67
CA MET A 15 -12.29 -65.96 54.28
C MET A 15 -10.87 -65.50 53.96
N SER A 16 -9.88 -66.39 53.92
CA SER A 16 -8.49 -66.05 53.49
C SER A 16 -8.40 -65.65 52.03
N VAL A 17 -9.13 -66.35 51.14
CA VAL A 17 -9.20 -65.98 49.72
C VAL A 17 -9.88 -64.62 49.56
N PHE A 18 -10.97 -64.38 50.27
CA PHE A 18 -11.69 -63.14 50.26
C PHE A 18 -10.82 -61.96 50.77
N ILE A 19 -10.10 -62.13 51.86
CA ILE A 19 -9.16 -61.16 52.42
C ILE A 19 -8.02 -60.91 51.41
N GLY A 20 -7.46 -62.00 50.84
CA GLY A 20 -6.41 -61.87 49.79
C GLY A 20 -6.88 -61.08 48.56
N PHE A 21 -8.12 -61.34 48.12
CA PHE A 21 -8.74 -60.57 47.02
C PHE A 21 -9.00 -59.14 47.45
N LEU A 22 -9.44 -58.86 48.64
CA LEU A 22 -9.70 -57.52 49.15
C LEU A 22 -8.39 -56.69 49.28
N ILE A 23 -7.31 -57.32 49.78
CA ILE A 23 -5.98 -56.72 49.85
C ILE A 23 -5.47 -56.44 48.43
N TRP A 24 -5.59 -57.42 47.52
CA TRP A 24 -5.19 -57.21 46.10
C TRP A 24 -5.96 -56.06 45.45
N PHE A 25 -7.29 -56.00 45.68
CA PHE A 25 -8.14 -54.95 45.18
C PHE A 25 -7.74 -53.57 45.73
N ILE A 26 -7.42 -53.48 47.03
CA ILE A 26 -6.93 -52.23 47.64
C ILE A 26 -5.57 -51.85 47.06
N VAL A 27 -4.62 -52.79 46.95
CA VAL A 27 -3.29 -52.54 46.43
C VAL A 27 -3.36 -52.03 44.97
N VAL A 28 -4.17 -52.67 44.12
CA VAL A 28 -4.35 -52.26 42.73
C VAL A 28 -4.92 -50.85 42.64
N ASN A 29 -5.91 -50.50 43.48
CA ASN A 29 -6.48 -49.15 43.50
C ASN A 29 -5.53 -48.09 44.08
N VAL A 30 -4.64 -48.46 44.99
CA VAL A 30 -3.65 -47.55 45.60
C VAL A 30 -2.47 -47.33 44.65
N ASP A 31 -2.01 -48.37 43.93
CA ASP A 31 -0.85 -48.28 43.03
C ASP A 31 -1.16 -47.57 41.71
N ASN A 32 -2.39 -47.68 41.20
CA ASN A 32 -2.77 -47.06 39.95
C ASN A 32 -4.19 -46.47 39.97
N PRO A 33 -4.44 -45.43 40.80
CA PRO A 33 -5.77 -44.87 40.95
C PRO A 33 -6.25 -44.22 39.66
N VAL A 34 -7.55 -44.34 39.41
CA VAL A 34 -8.22 -43.53 38.35
C VAL A 34 -8.15 -42.08 38.75
N SER A 35 -7.69 -41.25 37.86
CA SER A 35 -7.58 -39.79 38.05
C SER A 35 -8.01 -39.05 36.77
N SER A 36 -8.12 -37.75 36.86
CA SER A 36 -8.44 -36.90 35.72
C SER A 36 -7.28 -35.92 35.44
N LYS A 37 -6.99 -35.71 34.17
CA LYS A 37 -6.02 -34.71 33.67
C LYS A 37 -6.70 -33.78 32.72
N SER A 38 -6.58 -32.46 32.96
CA SER A 38 -7.08 -31.43 32.04
C SER A 38 -5.93 -30.82 31.26
N ILE A 39 -6.12 -30.71 29.97
CA ILE A 39 -5.17 -30.10 29.02
C ILE A 39 -5.94 -29.04 28.25
N THR A 40 -5.39 -27.86 28.17
CA THR A 40 -5.96 -26.76 27.38
C THR A 40 -5.29 -26.74 26.02
N ILE A 41 -6.09 -26.71 24.96
CA ILE A 41 -5.67 -26.67 23.56
C ILE A 41 -6.23 -25.36 22.95
N ALA A 42 -5.43 -24.65 22.18
CA ALA A 42 -5.92 -23.46 21.49
C ALA A 42 -7.02 -23.83 20.49
N GLY A 43 -8.06 -23.01 20.40
CA GLY A 43 -9.21 -23.28 19.54
C GLY A 43 -8.87 -23.36 18.05
N GLU A 44 -7.81 -22.69 17.62
CA GLU A 44 -7.26 -22.75 16.27
C GLU A 44 -6.75 -24.15 15.85
N ASN A 45 -6.45 -25.01 16.83
CA ASN A 45 -5.97 -26.37 16.59
C ASN A 45 -7.11 -27.40 16.43
N VAL A 46 -8.35 -26.96 16.26
CA VAL A 46 -9.47 -27.85 15.91
C VAL A 46 -9.51 -28.05 14.40
N GLU A 47 -9.41 -29.29 13.99
CA GLU A 47 -9.49 -29.66 12.56
C GLU A 47 -10.95 -29.70 12.11
N LEU A 48 -11.29 -28.84 11.15
CA LEU A 48 -12.61 -28.85 10.52
C LEU A 48 -12.70 -29.99 9.50
N GLN A 49 -13.70 -30.85 9.68
CA GLN A 49 -13.98 -31.97 8.76
C GLN A 49 -15.21 -31.68 7.90
N ASN A 50 -15.26 -32.34 6.71
CA ASN A 50 -16.37 -32.26 5.76
C ASN A 50 -16.65 -30.81 5.25
N THR A 51 -15.60 -30.01 5.05
CA THR A 51 -15.71 -28.64 4.50
C THR A 51 -16.38 -28.62 3.12
N ALA A 52 -16.24 -29.69 2.32
CA ALA A 52 -16.92 -29.85 1.04
C ALA A 52 -18.45 -29.76 1.14
N TYR A 53 -19.04 -30.06 2.29
CA TYR A 53 -20.47 -29.93 2.53
C TYR A 53 -20.90 -28.45 2.46
N VAL A 54 -20.12 -27.57 3.10
CA VAL A 54 -20.36 -26.12 3.10
C VAL A 54 -19.99 -25.51 1.74
N ASP A 55 -18.90 -25.97 1.12
CA ASP A 55 -18.50 -25.55 -0.23
C ASP A 55 -19.57 -25.83 -1.29
N SER A 56 -20.29 -26.97 -1.18
CA SER A 56 -21.38 -27.31 -2.09
C SER A 56 -22.57 -26.36 -2.00
N ALA A 57 -22.74 -25.67 -0.89
CA ALA A 57 -23.72 -24.63 -0.68
C ALA A 57 -23.22 -23.23 -1.10
N ASN A 58 -22.07 -23.13 -1.77
CA ASN A 58 -21.38 -21.88 -2.10
C ASN A 58 -21.06 -21.01 -0.87
N MET A 59 -20.79 -21.69 0.26
CA MET A 59 -20.42 -21.05 1.52
C MET A 59 -18.99 -21.43 1.89
N MET A 60 -18.36 -20.63 2.72
CA MET A 60 -17.03 -20.87 3.29
C MET A 60 -17.08 -20.71 4.80
N CYS A 61 -16.36 -21.59 5.48
CA CYS A 61 -16.28 -21.58 6.93
C CYS A 61 -15.11 -20.72 7.39
N MET A 62 -15.38 -19.73 8.22
CA MET A 62 -14.39 -18.90 8.88
C MET A 62 -14.34 -19.22 10.36
N GLN A 63 -13.16 -19.52 10.89
CA GLN A 63 -12.93 -19.52 12.31
C GLN A 63 -12.77 -18.09 12.82
N ASP A 64 -13.14 -17.85 14.07
CA ASP A 64 -12.84 -16.60 14.73
C ASP A 64 -11.32 -16.40 14.83
N ASP A 65 -10.85 -15.14 14.78
CA ASP A 65 -9.42 -14.80 14.81
C ASP A 65 -8.74 -15.23 16.14
N ASP A 66 -9.51 -15.35 17.22
CA ASP A 66 -9.04 -15.77 18.55
C ASP A 66 -10.11 -16.69 19.17
N PRO A 67 -10.24 -17.94 18.66
CA PRO A 67 -11.24 -18.86 19.17
C PRO A 67 -10.92 -19.26 20.62
N ASP A 68 -11.96 -19.34 21.44
CA ASP A 68 -11.85 -19.73 22.84
C ASP A 68 -11.03 -21.00 23.03
N PRO A 69 -10.14 -21.03 24.03
CA PRO A 69 -9.32 -22.20 24.29
C PRO A 69 -10.19 -23.38 24.78
N ILE A 70 -9.92 -24.56 24.25
CA ILE A 70 -10.67 -25.79 24.52
C ILE A 70 -9.99 -26.57 25.61
N ARG A 71 -10.72 -26.85 26.69
CA ARG A 71 -10.25 -27.68 27.75
C ARG A 71 -10.70 -29.13 27.53
N VAL A 72 -9.75 -30.05 27.41
CA VAL A 72 -9.97 -31.48 27.32
C VAL A 72 -9.65 -32.11 28.65
N THR A 73 -10.64 -32.73 29.27
CA THR A 73 -10.47 -33.47 30.54
C THR A 73 -10.55 -34.96 30.24
N ILE A 74 -9.47 -35.64 30.51
CA ILE A 74 -9.32 -37.09 30.28
C ILE A 74 -9.31 -37.81 31.65
N THR A 75 -10.13 -38.83 31.76
CA THR A 75 -10.21 -39.67 32.94
C THR A 75 -9.60 -41.04 32.64
N GLY A 76 -8.76 -41.54 33.51
CA GLY A 76 -8.09 -42.82 33.29
C GLY A 76 -7.06 -43.15 34.36
N GLU A 77 -6.32 -44.22 34.14
CA GLU A 77 -5.23 -44.62 35.00
C GLU A 77 -4.11 -43.62 35.06
N ARG A 78 -3.62 -43.27 36.23
CA ARG A 78 -2.59 -42.26 36.46
C ARG A 78 -1.34 -42.45 35.60
N ARG A 79 -0.90 -43.71 35.43
CA ARG A 79 0.29 -44.03 34.61
C ARG A 79 0.08 -43.69 33.14
N LEU A 80 -1.14 -43.91 32.61
CA LEU A 80 -1.50 -43.59 31.23
C LEU A 80 -1.59 -42.07 31.05
N LEU A 81 -2.29 -41.38 31.96
CA LEU A 81 -2.45 -39.93 31.92
C LEU A 81 -1.12 -39.16 32.00
N SER A 82 -0.10 -39.72 32.69
CA SER A 82 1.21 -39.06 32.79
C SER A 82 1.94 -38.93 31.46
N ARG A 83 1.61 -39.81 30.49
CA ARG A 83 2.24 -39.83 29.13
C ARG A 83 1.48 -39.01 28.11
N ILE A 84 0.26 -38.58 28.42
CA ILE A 84 -0.57 -37.82 27.50
C ILE A 84 -0.12 -36.35 27.54
N THR A 85 0.20 -35.81 26.38
CA THR A 85 0.54 -34.42 26.13
C THR A 85 -0.49 -33.81 25.18
N GLN A 86 -0.41 -32.51 24.94
CA GLN A 86 -1.28 -31.82 23.99
C GLN A 86 -1.21 -32.44 22.57
N THR A 87 -0.03 -32.89 22.16
CA THR A 87 0.22 -33.49 20.84
C THR A 87 -0.42 -34.86 20.62
N ASN A 88 -0.86 -35.52 21.71
CA ASN A 88 -1.54 -36.81 21.62
C ASN A 88 -3.06 -36.68 21.49
N ILE A 89 -3.60 -35.46 21.57
CA ILE A 89 -5.02 -35.19 21.51
C ILE A 89 -5.33 -34.54 20.15
N THR A 90 -6.21 -35.17 19.40
CA THR A 90 -6.75 -34.63 18.17
C THR A 90 -8.15 -34.10 18.41
N LEU A 91 -8.39 -32.84 18.09
CA LEU A 91 -9.71 -32.21 18.14
C LEU A 91 -10.25 -32.07 16.72
N THR A 92 -11.47 -32.52 16.49
CA THR A 92 -12.16 -32.46 15.22
C THR A 92 -13.55 -31.83 15.38
N ALA A 93 -13.97 -31.04 14.44
CA ALA A 93 -15.33 -30.52 14.35
C ALA A 93 -15.89 -30.83 12.95
N ASP A 94 -16.93 -31.65 12.91
CA ASP A 94 -17.53 -32.11 11.64
C ASP A 94 -18.72 -31.22 11.27
N LEU A 95 -18.56 -30.47 10.18
CA LEU A 95 -19.58 -29.54 9.67
C LEU A 95 -20.89 -30.20 9.26
N GLN A 96 -20.90 -31.50 8.94
CA GLN A 96 -22.14 -32.23 8.69
C GLN A 96 -22.97 -32.50 9.96
N GLN A 97 -22.34 -32.38 11.13
CA GLN A 97 -23.01 -32.57 12.41
C GLN A 97 -23.52 -31.24 13.00
N ALA A 98 -23.33 -30.13 12.30
CA ALA A 98 -23.91 -28.86 12.69
C ALA A 98 -25.45 -28.94 12.70
N GLY A 99 -26.08 -28.44 13.74
CA GLY A 99 -27.54 -28.52 13.89
C GLY A 99 -28.32 -27.72 12.84
N SER A 100 -27.78 -26.58 12.40
CA SER A 100 -28.30 -25.73 11.33
C SER A 100 -27.20 -24.88 10.76
N LEU A 101 -27.17 -24.70 9.44
CA LEU A 101 -26.27 -23.76 8.74
C LEU A 101 -26.84 -22.33 8.65
N ASP A 102 -28.10 -22.12 9.05
CA ASP A 102 -28.78 -20.83 8.95
C ASP A 102 -28.56 -19.92 10.18
N THR A 103 -27.77 -20.38 11.15
CA THR A 103 -27.45 -19.59 12.35
C THR A 103 -26.09 -18.91 12.19
N ASP A 104 -25.94 -17.70 12.73
CA ASP A 104 -24.66 -17.00 12.80
C ASP A 104 -24.38 -16.61 14.27
N PRO A 105 -23.36 -17.19 14.90
CA PRO A 105 -22.46 -18.25 14.39
C PRO A 105 -23.12 -19.65 14.36
N VAL A 106 -22.57 -20.52 13.53
CA VAL A 106 -22.91 -21.94 13.47
C VAL A 106 -22.14 -22.68 14.58
N MET A 107 -22.87 -23.50 15.36
CA MET A 107 -22.30 -24.28 16.44
C MET A 107 -22.02 -25.72 15.98
N VAL A 108 -20.73 -26.06 15.87
CA VAL A 108 -20.29 -27.39 15.40
C VAL A 108 -19.79 -28.21 16.61
N PRO A 109 -20.29 -29.43 16.83
CA PRO A 109 -19.86 -30.27 17.97
C PRO A 109 -18.38 -30.63 17.82
N ILE A 110 -17.62 -30.48 18.92
CA ILE A 110 -16.20 -30.84 18.99
C ILE A 110 -16.07 -32.27 19.48
N THR A 111 -15.35 -33.08 18.72
CA THR A 111 -14.98 -34.44 19.11
C THR A 111 -13.48 -34.48 19.41
N ALA A 112 -13.13 -35.07 20.56
CA ALA A 112 -11.73 -35.29 20.94
C ALA A 112 -11.38 -36.77 20.88
N SER A 113 -10.23 -37.09 20.33
CA SER A 113 -9.67 -38.41 20.33
C SER A 113 -8.26 -38.43 20.95
N CYS A 114 -7.97 -39.47 21.68
CA CYS A 114 -6.64 -39.70 22.27
C CYS A 114 -6.31 -41.19 22.20
N PRO A 115 -5.17 -41.60 21.64
CA PRO A 115 -4.79 -42.98 21.50
C PRO A 115 -4.77 -43.70 22.88
N GLY A 116 -5.46 -44.81 22.97
CA GLY A 116 -5.54 -45.65 24.20
C GLY A 116 -6.55 -45.17 25.25
N ILE A 117 -7.37 -44.15 24.95
CA ILE A 117 -8.46 -43.67 25.81
C ILE A 117 -9.79 -43.88 25.10
N SER A 118 -10.76 -44.46 25.80
CA SER A 118 -12.14 -44.57 25.27
C SER A 118 -12.80 -43.19 25.23
N PRO A 119 -13.57 -42.86 24.16
CA PRO A 119 -14.23 -41.57 23.98
C PRO A 119 -15.10 -41.14 25.18
N GLU A 120 -15.75 -42.07 25.84
CA GLU A 120 -16.57 -41.82 27.04
C GLU A 120 -15.79 -41.24 28.23
N ASN A 121 -14.46 -41.43 28.23
CA ASN A 121 -13.55 -40.93 29.26
C ASN A 121 -12.92 -39.58 28.88
N ILE A 122 -13.32 -38.99 27.77
CA ILE A 122 -12.85 -37.70 27.30
C ILE A 122 -14.00 -36.69 27.35
N LYS A 123 -13.81 -35.60 28.07
CA LYS A 123 -14.78 -34.52 28.17
C LYS A 123 -14.17 -33.24 27.58
N VAL A 124 -14.86 -32.62 26.64
CA VAL A 124 -14.46 -31.37 25.99
C VAL A 124 -15.29 -30.20 26.52
N THR A 125 -14.67 -29.07 26.76
CA THR A 125 -15.34 -27.85 27.21
C THR A 125 -14.66 -26.61 26.54
N PRO A 126 -15.38 -25.81 25.74
CA PRO A 126 -16.78 -25.95 25.31
C PRO A 126 -17.00 -27.21 24.46
N GLN A 127 -18.25 -27.65 24.34
CA GLN A 127 -18.60 -28.82 23.52
C GLN A 127 -18.82 -28.50 22.06
N TYR A 128 -18.93 -27.23 21.72
CA TYR A 128 -19.20 -26.72 20.37
C TYR A 128 -18.14 -25.69 20.00
N LEU A 129 -17.70 -25.76 18.78
CA LEU A 129 -16.90 -24.73 18.11
C LEU A 129 -17.85 -23.74 17.43
N SER A 130 -17.66 -22.48 17.71
CA SER A 130 -18.33 -21.40 17.00
C SER A 130 -17.61 -21.16 15.68
N VAL A 131 -18.32 -21.30 14.57
CA VAL A 131 -17.80 -21.01 13.21
C VAL A 131 -18.75 -20.09 12.49
N ARG A 132 -18.19 -19.17 11.71
CA ARG A 132 -18.99 -18.27 10.88
C ARG A 132 -19.00 -18.79 9.45
N LEU A 133 -20.22 -18.88 8.86
CA LEU A 133 -20.39 -19.23 7.46
C LEU A 133 -20.61 -17.95 6.66
N GLU A 134 -19.85 -17.79 5.59
CA GLU A 134 -20.01 -16.65 4.67
C GLU A 134 -20.19 -17.14 3.24
N GLU A 135 -20.92 -16.34 2.45
CA GLU A 135 -21.06 -16.54 1.02
C GLU A 135 -19.69 -16.48 0.36
N LYS A 136 -19.38 -17.46 -0.48
CA LYS A 136 -18.17 -17.52 -1.29
C LYS A 136 -18.36 -16.69 -2.55
N VAL A 137 -17.56 -15.64 -2.70
CA VAL A 137 -17.59 -14.75 -3.86
C VAL A 137 -16.28 -14.77 -4.60
N THR A 138 -16.35 -14.53 -5.91
CA THR A 138 -15.19 -14.39 -6.78
C THR A 138 -15.20 -12.98 -7.38
N GLN A 139 -14.09 -12.27 -7.29
CA GLN A 139 -13.90 -10.94 -7.87
C GLN A 139 -12.58 -10.88 -8.64
N GLU A 140 -12.57 -10.11 -9.74
CA GLU A 140 -11.36 -9.81 -10.50
C GLU A 140 -10.73 -8.52 -9.97
N PHE A 141 -9.41 -8.55 -9.79
CA PHE A 141 -8.59 -7.42 -9.35
C PHE A 141 -7.49 -7.15 -10.36
N LEU A 142 -7.26 -5.87 -10.64
CA LEU A 142 -6.12 -5.43 -11.43
C LEU A 142 -4.84 -5.58 -10.59
N VAL A 143 -3.78 -6.07 -11.20
CA VAL A 143 -2.47 -6.17 -10.56
C VAL A 143 -1.74 -4.84 -10.71
N ASN A 144 -1.51 -4.14 -9.60
CA ASN A 144 -0.72 -2.92 -9.56
C ASN A 144 0.76 -3.28 -9.41
N VAL A 145 1.55 -2.93 -10.40
CA VAL A 145 2.99 -3.12 -10.33
C VAL A 145 3.65 -1.90 -9.69
N ASN A 146 4.59 -2.15 -8.79
CA ASN A 146 5.44 -1.12 -8.20
C ASN A 146 6.85 -1.67 -7.95
N TYR A 147 7.79 -0.77 -7.65
CA TYR A 147 9.19 -1.12 -7.35
C TYR A 147 9.61 -0.65 -5.94
N GLY A 148 8.63 -0.36 -5.07
CA GLY A 148 8.88 0.02 -3.68
C GLY A 148 9.81 1.21 -3.55
N SER A 149 10.85 1.04 -2.74
CA SER A 149 11.89 2.06 -2.49
C SER A 149 13.16 1.85 -3.31
N SER A 150 13.22 0.82 -4.18
CA SER A 150 14.37 0.57 -5.04
C SER A 150 14.52 1.67 -6.09
N GLN A 151 15.76 1.94 -6.52
CA GLN A 151 16.05 3.04 -7.44
C GLN A 151 16.75 2.51 -8.70
N PRO A 152 16.30 2.91 -9.90
CA PRO A 152 16.97 2.59 -11.15
C PRO A 152 18.43 3.07 -11.17
N GLY A 153 19.23 2.51 -12.07
CA GLY A 153 20.60 2.95 -12.28
C GLY A 153 20.68 4.39 -12.77
N LYS A 154 21.80 5.05 -12.47
CA LYS A 154 22.03 6.47 -12.79
C LYS A 154 21.73 6.78 -14.26
N GLY A 155 20.93 7.81 -14.51
CA GLY A 155 20.52 8.26 -15.85
C GLY A 155 19.33 7.52 -16.43
N TYR A 156 18.65 6.70 -15.62
CA TYR A 156 17.46 5.97 -16.02
C TYR A 156 16.33 6.11 -14.99
N GLU A 157 15.11 5.99 -15.46
CA GLU A 157 13.90 5.82 -14.65
C GLU A 157 13.10 4.60 -15.12
N VAL A 158 12.25 4.10 -14.25
CA VAL A 158 11.25 3.10 -14.64
C VAL A 158 10.28 3.77 -15.60
N GLY A 159 10.27 3.35 -16.84
CA GLY A 159 9.38 3.89 -17.89
C GLY A 159 7.98 3.30 -17.74
N SER A 160 7.79 2.07 -18.20
CA SER A 160 6.53 1.35 -18.09
C SER A 160 6.71 0.02 -17.37
N GLN A 161 5.67 -0.38 -16.66
CA GLN A 161 5.59 -1.68 -16.02
C GLN A 161 4.27 -2.35 -16.38
N THR A 162 4.34 -3.61 -16.75
CA THR A 162 3.15 -4.42 -17.08
C THR A 162 3.22 -5.75 -16.34
N ALA A 163 2.08 -6.23 -15.88
CA ALA A 163 1.94 -7.55 -15.29
C ALA A 163 1.27 -8.50 -16.28
N SER A 164 1.70 -9.75 -16.30
CA SER A 164 1.03 -10.82 -17.05
C SER A 164 0.79 -12.02 -16.14
N PRO A 165 -0.49 -12.35 -15.84
CA PRO A 165 -1.72 -11.68 -16.26
C PRO A 165 -1.88 -10.29 -15.60
N GLU A 166 -2.59 -9.37 -16.28
CA GLU A 166 -2.91 -8.05 -15.74
C GLU A 166 -3.96 -8.09 -14.62
N LYS A 167 -4.79 -9.13 -14.62
CA LYS A 167 -5.86 -9.31 -13.63
C LYS A 167 -5.76 -10.70 -13.03
N VAL A 168 -6.14 -10.78 -11.77
CA VAL A 168 -6.25 -12.05 -11.05
C VAL A 168 -7.64 -12.20 -10.45
N LYS A 169 -8.11 -13.46 -10.38
CA LYS A 169 -9.37 -13.79 -9.72
C LYS A 169 -9.10 -14.24 -8.30
N ILE A 170 -9.75 -13.59 -7.37
CA ILE A 170 -9.68 -13.93 -5.95
C ILE A 170 -11.06 -14.42 -5.52
N THR A 171 -11.09 -15.64 -5.00
CA THR A 171 -12.27 -16.28 -4.45
C THR A 171 -12.11 -16.46 -2.96
N GLY A 172 -13.12 -16.13 -2.19
CA GLY A 172 -13.10 -16.25 -0.74
C GLY A 172 -14.38 -15.78 -0.07
N PRO A 173 -14.38 -15.68 1.28
CA PRO A 173 -15.51 -15.15 2.03
C PRO A 173 -15.83 -13.72 1.59
N LYS A 174 -17.10 -13.41 1.45
CA LYS A 174 -17.58 -12.11 0.97
C LYS A 174 -17.05 -10.92 1.77
N SER A 175 -16.98 -11.07 3.10
CA SER A 175 -16.45 -10.02 3.97
C SER A 175 -14.99 -9.73 3.72
N LEU A 176 -14.18 -10.76 3.40
CA LEU A 176 -12.77 -10.63 3.16
C LEU A 176 -12.48 -10.10 1.74
N VAL A 177 -13.15 -10.66 0.71
CA VAL A 177 -12.99 -10.23 -0.68
C VAL A 177 -13.41 -8.75 -0.84
N ASN A 178 -14.50 -8.32 -0.18
CA ASN A 178 -14.97 -6.94 -0.23
C ASN A 178 -14.04 -5.95 0.51
N LYS A 179 -13.16 -6.41 1.39
CA LYS A 179 -12.15 -5.59 2.06
C LYS A 179 -10.93 -5.32 1.18
N ILE A 180 -10.70 -6.14 0.16
CA ILE A 180 -9.54 -5.97 -0.73
C ILE A 180 -9.65 -4.61 -1.43
N ASP A 181 -8.58 -3.83 -1.37
CA ASP A 181 -8.40 -2.56 -2.08
C ASP A 181 -7.52 -2.76 -3.32
N LYS A 182 -6.33 -3.34 -3.12
CA LYS A 182 -5.31 -3.48 -4.17
C LYS A 182 -4.64 -4.84 -4.11
N VAL A 183 -4.23 -5.30 -5.29
CA VAL A 183 -3.32 -6.43 -5.46
C VAL A 183 -2.03 -5.91 -6.07
N ASN A 184 -0.96 -5.97 -5.31
CA ASN A 184 0.33 -5.41 -5.69
C ASN A 184 1.33 -6.51 -6.06
N ALA A 185 2.11 -6.26 -7.12
CA ALA A 185 3.30 -7.01 -7.46
C ALA A 185 4.51 -6.08 -7.36
N THR A 186 5.48 -6.41 -6.52
CA THR A 186 6.66 -5.58 -6.31
C THR A 186 7.88 -6.24 -6.92
N VAL A 187 8.64 -5.48 -7.70
CA VAL A 187 9.90 -5.92 -8.30
C VAL A 187 11.04 -5.02 -7.86
N ASP A 188 12.23 -5.57 -7.80
CA ASP A 188 13.43 -4.81 -7.46
C ASP A 188 14.10 -4.26 -8.72
N VAL A 189 14.25 -2.94 -8.78
CA VAL A 189 14.90 -2.22 -9.89
C VAL A 189 16.26 -1.62 -9.51
N ASP A 190 16.77 -1.93 -8.31
CA ASP A 190 17.96 -1.27 -7.77
C ASP A 190 19.19 -1.41 -8.70
N GLY A 191 19.72 -0.25 -9.10
CA GLY A 191 20.87 -0.16 -10.00
C GLY A 191 20.65 -0.66 -11.43
N ARG A 192 19.45 -1.13 -11.80
CA ARG A 192 19.16 -1.65 -13.14
C ARG A 192 18.97 -0.54 -14.15
N THR A 193 19.42 -0.80 -15.39
CA THR A 193 19.36 0.14 -16.53
C THR A 193 18.83 -0.50 -17.81
N LYS A 194 18.55 -1.82 -17.77
CA LYS A 194 18.08 -2.59 -18.93
C LYS A 194 16.75 -3.24 -18.61
N ASP A 195 15.89 -3.28 -19.59
CA ASP A 195 14.60 -3.96 -19.53
C ASP A 195 14.76 -5.40 -19.04
N PHE A 196 13.82 -5.83 -18.22
CA PHE A 196 13.77 -7.19 -17.69
C PHE A 196 12.34 -7.66 -17.47
N SER A 197 12.20 -8.96 -17.32
CA SER A 197 10.96 -9.60 -16.89
C SER A 197 11.30 -10.59 -15.78
N GLU A 198 10.56 -10.54 -14.68
CA GLU A 198 10.74 -11.47 -13.56
C GLU A 198 9.39 -11.81 -12.91
N GLU A 199 9.34 -12.97 -12.24
CA GLU A 199 8.16 -13.36 -11.47
C GLU A 199 8.11 -12.61 -10.15
N ALA A 200 6.95 -12.02 -9.86
CA ALA A 200 6.67 -11.37 -8.60
C ALA A 200 5.50 -12.05 -7.88
N GLU A 201 5.61 -12.19 -6.57
CA GLU A 201 4.53 -12.66 -5.73
C GLU A 201 3.51 -11.54 -5.50
N LEU A 202 2.24 -11.93 -5.41
CA LEU A 202 1.17 -10.99 -5.16
C LEU A 202 1.02 -10.69 -3.68
N ASN A 203 0.94 -9.42 -3.34
CA ASN A 203 0.60 -8.93 -2.01
C ASN A 203 -0.78 -8.25 -2.07
N ILE A 204 -1.71 -8.78 -1.29
CA ILE A 204 -3.09 -8.26 -1.23
C ILE A 204 -3.18 -7.27 -0.07
N ILE A 205 -3.66 -6.09 -0.37
CA ILE A 205 -3.81 -4.98 0.56
C ILE A 205 -5.29 -4.67 0.75
N ASP A 206 -5.71 -4.50 1.98
CA ASP A 206 -7.08 -4.12 2.31
C ASP A 206 -7.29 -2.59 2.25
N LYS A 207 -8.55 -2.15 2.41
CA LYS A 207 -8.93 -0.73 2.41
C LYS A 207 -8.32 0.09 3.55
N ASN A 208 -7.80 -0.56 4.59
CA ASN A 208 -7.07 0.08 5.68
C ASN A 208 -5.55 0.18 5.41
N GLN A 209 -5.11 -0.29 4.25
CA GLN A 209 -3.70 -0.41 3.84
C GLN A 209 -2.93 -1.50 4.60
N ASP A 210 -3.63 -2.46 5.22
CA ASP A 210 -3.03 -3.60 5.88
C ASP A 210 -2.87 -4.78 4.91
N SER A 211 -1.78 -5.55 5.07
CA SER A 211 -1.56 -6.77 4.27
C SER A 211 -2.46 -7.90 4.76
N LEU A 212 -3.15 -8.57 3.84
CA LEU A 212 -3.97 -9.73 4.12
C LEU A 212 -3.16 -11.05 4.13
N ALA A 213 -1.82 -10.99 4.22
CA ALA A 213 -0.95 -12.17 4.21
C ALA A 213 -1.35 -13.21 5.28
N GLY A 214 -1.76 -12.78 6.47
CA GLY A 214 -2.21 -13.66 7.55
C GLY A 214 -3.55 -14.37 7.29
N ARG A 215 -4.33 -13.94 6.28
CA ARG A 215 -5.65 -14.49 5.92
C ARG A 215 -5.68 -15.19 4.57
N MET A 216 -4.51 -15.41 3.97
CA MET A 216 -4.39 -16.06 2.67
C MET A 216 -4.97 -17.48 2.64
N ALA A 217 -5.04 -18.17 3.79
CA ALA A 217 -5.65 -19.50 3.90
C ALA A 217 -7.15 -19.52 3.52
N TYR A 218 -7.83 -18.38 3.63
CA TYR A 218 -9.24 -18.23 3.26
C TYR A 218 -9.44 -17.73 1.82
N LEU A 219 -8.36 -17.38 1.12
CA LEU A 219 -8.41 -16.85 -0.24
C LEU A 219 -7.86 -17.88 -1.23
N THR A 220 -8.57 -18.08 -2.30
CA THR A 220 -8.08 -18.85 -3.45
C THR A 220 -7.81 -17.86 -4.58
N ILE A 221 -6.57 -17.83 -5.05
CA ILE A 221 -6.13 -16.94 -6.14
C ILE A 221 -5.78 -17.83 -7.31
N ASP A 222 -6.28 -17.50 -8.49
CA ASP A 222 -6.01 -18.26 -9.72
C ASP A 222 -4.52 -18.25 -10.10
N ASN A 223 -3.83 -17.12 -9.85
CA ASN A 223 -2.41 -16.96 -10.05
C ASN A 223 -1.80 -16.24 -8.84
N THR A 224 -0.98 -16.93 -8.08
CA THR A 224 -0.27 -16.34 -6.91
C THR A 224 0.96 -15.56 -7.29
N LYS A 225 1.44 -15.73 -8.54
CA LYS A 225 2.58 -15.03 -9.13
C LYS A 225 2.20 -14.48 -10.50
N VAL A 226 2.80 -13.37 -10.83
CA VAL A 226 2.68 -12.74 -12.15
C VAL A 226 4.06 -12.44 -12.70
N VAL A 227 4.18 -12.45 -14.02
CA VAL A 227 5.40 -11.98 -14.69
C VAL A 227 5.29 -10.47 -14.86
N VAL A 228 6.19 -9.76 -14.21
CA VAL A 228 6.30 -8.31 -14.35
C VAL A 228 7.38 -7.98 -15.37
N THR A 229 7.00 -7.24 -16.42
CA THR A 229 7.94 -6.68 -17.39
C THR A 229 8.13 -5.21 -17.08
N THR A 230 9.37 -4.83 -16.81
CA THR A 230 9.78 -3.45 -16.52
C THR A 230 10.66 -2.93 -17.64
N LYS A 231 10.31 -1.77 -18.18
CA LYS A 231 11.09 -1.03 -19.17
C LYS A 231 11.74 0.18 -18.51
N PHE A 232 13.00 0.45 -18.88
CA PHE A 232 13.74 1.62 -18.40
C PHE A 232 13.85 2.67 -19.48
N TRP A 233 13.55 3.89 -19.11
CA TRP A 233 13.65 5.05 -19.97
C TRP A 233 14.84 5.91 -19.57
N LYS A 234 15.52 6.49 -20.58
CA LYS A 234 16.66 7.37 -20.36
C LYS A 234 16.22 8.74 -19.88
N ILE A 235 16.94 9.27 -18.90
CA ILE A 235 16.73 10.62 -18.41
C ILE A 235 17.40 11.62 -19.37
N ARG A 236 16.67 12.69 -19.69
CA ARG A 236 17.20 13.87 -20.37
C ARG A 236 16.88 15.09 -19.52
N THR A 237 17.93 15.86 -19.19
CA THR A 237 17.81 17.10 -18.42
C THR A 237 17.91 18.31 -19.35
N GLY A 238 17.40 19.46 -18.89
CA GLY A 238 17.47 20.70 -19.66
C GLY A 238 16.65 20.67 -20.95
N VAL A 239 15.47 20.06 -20.90
CA VAL A 239 14.48 20.12 -21.98
C VAL A 239 13.72 21.43 -21.85
N ASN A 240 13.72 22.26 -22.89
CA ASN A 240 13.06 23.55 -22.88
C ASN A 240 11.54 23.39 -22.86
N ILE A 241 10.87 24.36 -22.26
CA ILE A 241 9.42 24.50 -22.32
C ILE A 241 9.12 25.75 -23.15
N GLY A 242 8.48 25.55 -24.29
CA GLY A 242 7.92 26.62 -25.12
C GLY A 242 6.42 26.76 -24.88
N ALA A 243 5.88 27.93 -25.08
CA ALA A 243 4.45 28.15 -25.06
C ALA A 243 4.01 29.07 -26.20
N ASP A 244 2.89 28.75 -26.82
CA ASP A 244 2.18 29.56 -27.79
C ASP A 244 0.94 30.18 -27.17
N TYR A 245 0.38 31.17 -27.81
CA TYR A 245 -0.87 31.83 -27.46
C TYR A 245 -1.77 31.99 -28.68
N VAL A 246 -3.05 32.21 -28.47
CA VAL A 246 -4.04 32.55 -29.50
C VAL A 246 -4.63 33.92 -29.24
N GLY A 247 -5.15 34.53 -30.30
CA GLY A 247 -5.77 35.86 -30.26
C GLY A 247 -4.80 37.00 -30.53
N VAL A 248 -5.30 38.21 -30.42
CA VAL A 248 -4.54 39.46 -30.56
C VAL A 248 -4.87 40.37 -29.38
N PRO A 249 -3.88 41.10 -28.83
CA PRO A 249 -4.14 42.07 -27.76
C PRO A 249 -5.09 43.17 -28.21
N ALA A 250 -5.53 43.98 -27.28
CA ALA A 250 -6.33 45.17 -27.59
C ALA A 250 -5.60 46.15 -28.50
N ASP A 251 -6.37 46.97 -29.21
CA ASP A 251 -5.79 48.03 -30.08
C ASP A 251 -4.83 48.93 -29.29
N GLY A 252 -3.63 49.15 -29.84
CA GLY A 252 -2.58 49.93 -29.18
C GLY A 252 -1.67 49.13 -28.25
N TYR A 253 -1.83 47.80 -28.18
CA TYR A 253 -1.01 46.88 -27.39
C TYR A 253 -0.32 45.84 -28.29
N GLN A 254 0.77 45.29 -27.79
CA GLN A 254 1.55 44.22 -28.44
C GLN A 254 2.02 43.20 -27.40
N VAL A 255 2.24 41.98 -27.88
CA VAL A 255 2.96 40.96 -27.07
C VAL A 255 4.45 41.28 -27.14
N GLU A 256 5.08 41.42 -25.99
CA GLU A 256 6.52 41.63 -25.89
C GLU A 256 7.26 40.28 -25.80
N SER A 257 6.79 39.41 -24.92
CA SER A 257 7.44 38.11 -24.67
C SER A 257 6.46 37.06 -24.16
N VAL A 258 6.84 35.81 -24.38
CA VAL A 258 6.21 34.64 -23.73
C VAL A 258 7.29 33.94 -22.94
N THR A 259 7.06 33.73 -21.67
CA THR A 259 8.01 33.09 -20.77
C THR A 259 7.34 31.96 -19.98
N THR A 260 8.12 30.97 -19.62
CA THR A 260 7.66 29.83 -18.82
C THR A 260 8.48 29.70 -17.55
N VAL A 261 7.85 29.30 -16.45
CA VAL A 261 8.52 29.06 -15.16
C VAL A 261 8.03 27.71 -14.60
N PRO A 262 8.93 26.70 -14.51
CA PRO A 262 10.32 26.71 -14.98
C PRO A 262 10.41 26.78 -16.51
N ASP A 263 11.56 27.22 -17.02
CA ASP A 263 11.87 27.30 -18.45
C ASP A 263 12.40 25.98 -19.03
N THR A 264 12.90 25.10 -18.15
CA THR A 264 13.41 23.80 -18.49
C THR A 264 12.96 22.74 -17.51
N VAL A 265 12.85 21.50 -17.97
CA VAL A 265 12.49 20.35 -17.15
C VAL A 265 13.39 19.15 -17.41
N SER A 266 13.33 18.18 -16.52
CA SER A 266 13.93 16.88 -16.71
C SER A 266 12.85 15.85 -17.04
N ILE A 267 13.08 15.08 -18.08
CA ILE A 267 12.17 14.03 -18.56
C ILE A 267 12.86 12.68 -18.63
N ALA A 268 12.08 11.63 -18.65
CA ALA A 268 12.53 10.31 -19.07
C ALA A 268 11.68 9.84 -20.26
N GLY A 269 12.30 9.17 -21.20
CA GLY A 269 11.60 8.67 -22.38
C GLY A 269 12.32 7.53 -23.07
N THR A 270 11.63 6.91 -24.03
CA THR A 270 12.24 5.92 -24.94
C THR A 270 13.27 6.60 -25.84
N ASP A 271 14.20 5.82 -26.37
CA ASP A 271 15.23 6.37 -27.28
C ASP A 271 14.60 7.06 -28.49
N GLU A 272 13.49 6.51 -29.03
CA GLU A 272 12.77 7.05 -30.18
C GLU A 272 12.08 8.39 -29.84
N ALA A 273 11.38 8.45 -28.72
CA ALA A 273 10.70 9.67 -28.28
C ALA A 273 11.70 10.80 -27.96
N LEU A 274 12.82 10.47 -27.32
CA LEU A 274 13.87 11.44 -27.04
C LEU A 274 14.57 11.93 -28.29
N GLU A 275 14.77 11.10 -29.32
CA GLU A 275 15.34 11.54 -30.59
C GLU A 275 14.36 12.41 -31.37
N THR A 276 13.06 12.11 -31.37
CA THR A 276 12.02 12.97 -31.95
C THR A 276 11.99 14.33 -31.26
N LEU A 277 12.11 14.38 -29.94
CA LEU A 277 12.15 15.64 -29.20
C LEU A 277 13.40 16.48 -29.57
N LYS A 278 14.54 15.82 -29.75
CA LYS A 278 15.76 16.47 -30.17
C LYS A 278 15.64 17.12 -31.58
N GLN A 279 14.91 16.49 -32.50
CA GLN A 279 14.61 17.04 -33.81
C GLN A 279 13.69 18.29 -33.75
N ASN A 280 12.94 18.43 -32.66
CA ASN A 280 12.09 19.57 -32.35
C ASN A 280 12.79 20.56 -31.38
N ASP A 281 14.06 20.84 -31.59
CA ASP A 281 14.88 21.78 -30.80
C ASP A 281 14.90 21.47 -29.29
N ASN A 282 14.70 20.20 -28.90
CA ASN A 282 14.65 19.76 -27.52
C ASN A 282 13.63 20.56 -26.68
N THR A 283 12.46 20.87 -27.25
CA THR A 283 11.43 21.76 -26.69
C THR A 283 10.10 21.01 -26.61
N ILE A 284 9.45 21.08 -25.43
CA ILE A 284 8.06 20.68 -25.22
C ILE A 284 7.21 21.93 -25.38
N TRP A 285 6.25 21.90 -26.30
CA TRP A 285 5.40 23.05 -26.61
C TRP A 285 4.04 22.95 -25.93
N ILE A 286 3.68 23.98 -25.16
CA ILE A 286 2.34 24.19 -24.61
C ILE A 286 1.50 24.84 -25.72
N GLY A 287 0.39 24.19 -26.10
CA GLY A 287 -0.46 24.64 -27.19
C GLY A 287 -1.13 25.99 -26.90
N GLY A 288 -1.23 26.84 -27.94
CA GLY A 288 -1.78 28.19 -27.82
C GLY A 288 -3.26 28.26 -27.43
N THR A 289 -4.03 27.22 -27.65
CA THR A 289 -5.47 27.18 -27.26
C THR A 289 -5.70 27.31 -25.74
N ASP A 290 -4.68 27.01 -24.96
CA ASP A 290 -4.73 27.17 -23.52
C ASP A 290 -4.52 28.62 -23.07
N ILE A 291 -4.00 29.50 -23.93
CA ILE A 291 -3.62 30.85 -23.59
C ILE A 291 -4.23 31.80 -24.63
N ASP A 292 -5.39 32.37 -24.33
CA ASP A 292 -6.08 33.34 -25.18
C ASP A 292 -5.82 34.75 -24.66
N ILE A 293 -5.25 35.61 -25.54
CA ILE A 293 -4.90 36.99 -25.26
C ILE A 293 -5.85 37.97 -25.93
N THR A 294 -6.98 37.51 -26.46
CA THR A 294 -7.88 38.37 -27.29
C THR A 294 -8.41 39.56 -26.49
N GLY A 295 -8.05 40.75 -26.92
CA GLY A 295 -8.51 42.02 -26.34
C GLY A 295 -7.84 42.39 -25.00
N GLU A 296 -6.81 41.67 -24.59
CA GLU A 296 -6.11 41.93 -23.33
C GLU A 296 -5.19 43.17 -23.44
N THR A 297 -5.06 43.86 -22.31
CA THR A 297 -4.23 45.08 -22.14
C THR A 297 -3.15 44.93 -21.07
N THR A 298 -3.15 43.80 -20.38
CA THR A 298 -2.26 43.47 -19.24
C THR A 298 -1.66 42.09 -19.43
N ASP A 299 -0.57 41.83 -18.72
CA ASP A 299 0.07 40.52 -18.71
C ASP A 299 -0.92 39.42 -18.30
N ILE A 300 -0.81 38.29 -18.98
CA ILE A 300 -1.55 37.07 -18.61
C ILE A 300 -0.60 36.09 -18.00
N GLU A 301 -1.01 35.51 -16.86
CA GLU A 301 -0.32 34.39 -16.23
C GLU A 301 -1.27 33.21 -16.12
N LYS A 302 -0.86 32.06 -16.65
CA LYS A 302 -1.66 30.84 -16.61
C LYS A 302 -0.83 29.64 -16.19
N LYS A 303 -1.39 28.84 -15.29
CA LYS A 303 -0.82 27.58 -14.86
C LYS A 303 -1.28 26.45 -15.78
N VAL A 304 -0.34 25.69 -16.33
CA VAL A 304 -0.59 24.56 -17.24
C VAL A 304 0.08 23.31 -16.68
N SER A 305 -0.61 22.16 -16.77
CA SER A 305 -0.05 20.87 -16.44
C SER A 305 0.75 20.31 -17.61
N LEU A 306 2.02 20.01 -17.40
CA LEU A 306 2.87 19.40 -18.42
C LEU A 306 2.42 17.98 -18.80
N LYS A 307 1.73 17.27 -17.90
CA LYS A 307 1.23 15.91 -18.20
C LYS A 307 0.35 15.86 -19.44
N ASP A 308 -0.39 16.94 -19.69
CA ASP A 308 -1.37 16.99 -20.77
C ASP A 308 -0.72 17.30 -22.14
N VAL A 309 0.55 17.74 -22.12
CA VAL A 309 1.29 18.17 -23.32
C VAL A 309 2.54 17.33 -23.61
N LEU A 310 2.87 16.37 -22.72
CA LEU A 310 3.99 15.47 -22.95
C LEU A 310 3.73 14.59 -24.19
N PRO A 311 4.75 14.35 -25.03
CA PRO A 311 4.66 13.34 -26.10
C PRO A 311 4.43 11.94 -25.55
N GLU A 312 3.91 11.05 -26.40
CA GLU A 312 3.84 9.63 -26.08
C GLU A 312 5.23 9.07 -25.70
N ASP A 313 5.28 8.12 -24.80
CA ASP A 313 6.51 7.49 -24.30
C ASP A 313 7.52 8.46 -23.66
N VAL A 314 7.03 9.58 -23.15
CA VAL A 314 7.78 10.55 -22.35
C VAL A 314 7.04 10.81 -21.03
N LYS A 315 7.76 10.93 -19.95
CA LYS A 315 7.25 11.34 -18.65
C LYS A 315 8.20 12.32 -17.96
N LEU A 316 7.70 13.07 -17.01
CA LEU A 316 8.54 13.87 -16.11
C LEU A 316 9.34 12.95 -15.19
N THR A 317 10.59 13.32 -14.87
CA THR A 317 11.39 12.58 -13.88
C THR A 317 10.86 12.81 -12.49
N SER A 318 11.12 11.86 -11.60
CA SER A 318 10.76 11.97 -10.19
C SER A 318 11.34 13.23 -9.57
N GLY A 319 10.47 14.03 -8.92
CA GLY A 319 10.85 15.31 -8.30
C GLY A 319 10.77 16.53 -9.23
N THR A 320 10.44 16.37 -10.51
CA THR A 320 10.14 17.50 -11.42
C THR A 320 8.70 17.94 -11.23
N SER A 321 8.48 19.27 -11.15
CA SER A 321 7.13 19.84 -11.05
C SER A 321 6.30 19.52 -12.31
N GLU A 322 5.06 19.09 -12.08
CA GLU A 322 4.10 18.87 -13.17
C GLU A 322 3.52 20.18 -13.71
N ASP A 323 3.58 21.23 -12.92
CA ASP A 323 2.95 22.53 -13.21
C ASP A 323 3.98 23.52 -13.71
N VAL A 324 3.60 24.23 -14.77
CA VAL A 324 4.36 25.34 -15.37
C VAL A 324 3.48 26.58 -15.43
N TRP A 325 4.03 27.68 -15.02
CA TRP A 325 3.43 28.98 -15.21
C TRP A 325 3.86 29.56 -16.58
N VAL A 326 2.91 29.92 -17.41
CA VAL A 326 3.14 30.65 -18.65
C VAL A 326 2.74 32.08 -18.42
N LYS A 327 3.68 33.00 -18.71
CA LYS A 327 3.44 34.44 -18.67
C LYS A 327 3.57 35.01 -20.10
N VAL A 328 2.50 35.63 -20.55
CA VAL A 328 2.50 36.45 -21.78
C VAL A 328 2.53 37.92 -21.37
N SER A 329 3.62 38.60 -21.69
CA SER A 329 3.79 40.00 -21.36
C SER A 329 3.17 40.88 -22.49
N ILE A 330 2.22 41.73 -22.09
CA ILE A 330 1.45 42.59 -23.01
C ILE A 330 1.73 44.06 -22.67
N LEU A 331 2.28 44.80 -23.62
CA LEU A 331 2.65 46.18 -23.43
C LEU A 331 1.98 47.09 -24.48
N PRO A 332 1.81 48.40 -24.17
CA PRO A 332 1.45 49.40 -25.18
C PRO A 332 2.48 49.42 -26.30
N ILE A 333 2.04 49.59 -27.52
CA ILE A 333 2.92 49.71 -28.70
C ILE A 333 3.95 50.82 -28.47
N GLY A 334 5.23 50.55 -28.73
CA GLY A 334 6.35 51.46 -28.47
C GLY A 334 6.86 51.44 -27.04
N SER A 335 6.54 50.38 -26.27
CA SER A 335 7.11 50.10 -24.95
C SER A 335 7.99 48.85 -24.97
N HIS A 336 8.97 48.80 -24.08
CA HIS A 336 9.82 47.64 -23.84
C HIS A 336 10.09 47.46 -22.34
N SER A 337 10.18 46.22 -21.88
CA SER A 337 10.52 45.87 -20.49
C SER A 337 12.02 45.62 -20.35
N TYR A 338 12.59 46.13 -19.27
CA TYR A 338 13.99 45.92 -18.92
C TYR A 338 14.07 45.39 -17.49
N GLY A 339 15.00 44.47 -17.26
CA GLY A 339 15.24 43.91 -15.92
C GLY A 339 16.37 44.69 -15.23
N LEU A 340 16.04 45.66 -14.36
CA LEU A 340 17.02 46.37 -13.55
C LEU A 340 17.53 45.47 -12.42
N PRO A 341 18.86 45.22 -12.32
CA PRO A 341 19.40 44.47 -11.21
C PRO A 341 19.09 45.11 -9.85
N SER A 342 18.61 44.35 -8.90
CA SER A 342 18.21 44.85 -7.57
C SER A 342 19.36 45.53 -6.81
N ASN A 343 20.60 45.16 -7.10
CA ASN A 343 21.80 45.77 -6.53
C ASN A 343 22.10 47.19 -7.08
N GLN A 344 21.42 47.64 -8.14
CA GLN A 344 21.49 48.99 -8.64
C GLN A 344 20.46 49.93 -8.04
N VAL A 345 19.54 49.40 -7.22
CA VAL A 345 18.56 50.22 -6.49
C VAL A 345 19.19 50.83 -5.26
N THR A 346 19.17 52.17 -5.21
CA THR A 346 19.65 52.89 -4.02
C THR A 346 18.62 52.83 -2.89
N VAL A 347 19.08 52.52 -1.71
CA VAL A 347 18.22 52.47 -0.51
C VAL A 347 18.43 53.76 0.28
N ASP A 348 17.39 54.58 0.38
CA ASP A 348 17.40 55.82 1.09
C ASP A 348 16.74 55.68 2.50
N ASN A 349 17.22 56.47 3.45
CA ASN A 349 16.66 56.53 4.81
C ASN A 349 16.59 55.23 5.58
N LEU A 350 17.47 54.27 5.28
CA LEU A 350 17.56 53.01 6.08
C LEU A 350 18.00 53.33 7.53
N VAL A 351 17.30 52.79 8.49
CA VAL A 351 17.64 52.90 9.94
C VAL A 351 18.96 52.18 10.20
N ASP A 352 19.82 52.79 11.02
CA ASP A 352 21.10 52.21 11.40
C ASP A 352 20.95 50.79 11.96
N ASN A 353 21.89 49.90 11.58
CA ASN A 353 21.92 48.47 11.93
C ASN A 353 20.86 47.56 11.29
N LEU A 354 20.11 48.02 10.29
CA LEU A 354 19.28 47.18 9.46
C LEU A 354 19.98 46.82 8.13
N LEU A 355 19.63 45.69 7.59
CA LEU A 355 20.06 45.25 6.28
C LEU A 355 18.83 45.03 5.40
N VAL A 356 18.95 45.42 4.14
CA VAL A 356 17.89 45.18 3.12
C VAL A 356 18.28 44.00 2.26
N THR A 357 17.32 43.12 2.04
CA THR A 357 17.43 42.03 1.10
C THR A 357 16.25 42.15 0.12
N PHE A 358 16.52 42.21 -1.16
CA PHE A 358 15.48 42.20 -2.16
C PHE A 358 14.98 40.78 -2.38
N GLY A 359 13.67 40.61 -2.55
CA GLY A 359 13.04 39.31 -2.80
C GLY A 359 13.25 38.81 -4.24
N THR A 360 13.76 39.66 -5.13
CA THR A 360 14.05 39.34 -6.53
C THR A 360 15.41 39.86 -6.92
N ASP A 361 16.11 39.16 -7.83
CA ASP A 361 17.41 39.61 -8.35
C ASP A 361 17.29 40.77 -9.34
N LYS A 362 16.10 40.92 -9.95
CA LYS A 362 15.81 41.96 -10.93
C LYS A 362 14.44 42.58 -10.69
N ILE A 363 14.35 43.89 -10.90
CA ILE A 363 13.10 44.66 -10.89
C ILE A 363 12.71 44.94 -12.30
N GLU A 364 11.51 44.59 -12.74
CA GLU A 364 11.02 44.87 -14.08
C GLU A 364 10.60 46.34 -14.19
N ILE A 365 11.22 47.06 -15.11
CA ILE A 365 10.87 48.43 -15.46
C ILE A 365 10.36 48.49 -16.90
N ARG A 366 9.36 49.33 -17.18
CA ARG A 366 8.77 49.51 -18.51
C ARG A 366 9.09 50.89 -19.05
N VAL A 367 9.75 50.93 -20.19
CA VAL A 367 10.12 52.17 -20.86
C VAL A 367 9.30 52.31 -22.11
N LYS A 368 8.68 53.46 -22.31
CA LYS A 368 7.91 53.79 -23.50
C LYS A 368 8.66 54.89 -24.29
N ALA A 369 9.06 54.55 -25.51
CA ALA A 369 9.76 55.43 -26.39
C ALA A 369 9.60 54.98 -27.85
N THR A 370 10.14 55.71 -28.82
CA THR A 370 10.23 55.27 -30.23
C THR A 370 11.22 54.10 -30.36
N ALA A 371 11.09 53.28 -31.43
CA ALA A 371 11.99 52.15 -31.64
C ALA A 371 13.48 52.52 -31.63
N GLY A 372 13.87 53.64 -32.23
CA GLY A 372 15.26 54.10 -32.24
C GLY A 372 15.76 54.53 -30.85
N GLU A 373 14.91 55.14 -30.05
CA GLU A 373 15.24 55.50 -28.66
C GLU A 373 15.32 54.28 -27.74
N LEU A 374 14.51 53.23 -27.97
CA LEU A 374 14.59 52.00 -27.24
C LEU A 374 15.85 51.18 -27.57
N ASP A 375 16.30 51.22 -28.85
CA ASP A 375 17.55 50.60 -29.29
C ASP A 375 18.79 51.24 -28.64
N ASP A 376 18.74 52.57 -28.40
CA ASP A 376 19.80 53.35 -27.77
C ASP A 376 19.67 53.40 -26.22
N PHE A 377 18.63 52.80 -25.64
CA PHE A 377 18.37 52.88 -24.21
C PHE A 377 19.44 52.11 -23.40
N ASN A 378 20.09 52.85 -22.49
CA ASN A 378 21.12 52.28 -21.64
C ASN A 378 20.59 52.06 -20.19
N LEU A 379 20.41 50.79 -19.80
CA LEU A 379 19.92 50.42 -18.46
C LEU A 379 20.84 50.88 -17.32
N ASP A 380 22.16 51.02 -17.58
CA ASP A 380 23.14 51.45 -16.57
C ASP A 380 22.98 52.94 -16.17
N GLU A 381 22.25 53.73 -16.99
CA GLU A 381 21.95 55.13 -16.70
C GLU A 381 20.66 55.31 -15.86
N VAL A 382 19.89 54.25 -15.70
CA VAL A 382 18.66 54.27 -14.91
C VAL A 382 18.99 54.40 -13.41
N LYS A 383 18.42 55.38 -12.76
CA LYS A 383 18.53 55.61 -11.32
C LYS A 383 17.22 55.19 -10.68
N ALA A 384 17.29 54.17 -9.87
CA ALA A 384 16.16 53.71 -9.07
C ALA A 384 16.50 53.87 -7.58
N SER A 385 15.54 54.29 -6.79
CA SER A 385 15.71 54.39 -5.35
C SER A 385 14.44 53.96 -4.62
N VAL A 386 14.62 53.43 -3.43
CA VAL A 386 13.54 53.10 -2.50
C VAL A 386 13.76 53.81 -1.17
N ASP A 387 12.75 54.54 -0.69
CA ASP A 387 12.77 55.24 0.60
C ASP A 387 12.22 54.34 1.67
N LEU A 388 13.06 54.02 2.67
CA LEU A 388 12.72 53.17 3.82
C LEU A 388 12.52 53.97 5.12
N LYS A 389 12.20 55.25 4.98
CA LYS A 389 11.95 56.13 6.13
C LYS A 389 10.85 55.54 7.03
N ASP A 390 11.13 55.51 8.33
CA ASP A 390 10.21 55.03 9.36
C ASP A 390 9.77 53.55 9.24
N MET A 391 10.53 52.72 8.51
CA MET A 391 10.24 51.29 8.38
C MET A 391 10.93 50.47 9.45
N GLU A 392 10.19 49.52 10.00
CA GLU A 392 10.67 48.53 10.97
C GLU A 392 11.10 47.24 10.27
N VAL A 393 11.63 46.27 11.06
CA VAL A 393 11.99 44.96 10.55
C VAL A 393 10.73 44.21 10.05
N GLY A 394 10.71 43.86 8.80
CA GLY A 394 9.55 43.18 8.15
C GLY A 394 9.78 42.89 6.67
N SER A 395 8.76 42.37 6.01
CA SER A 395 8.73 42.20 4.56
C SER A 395 7.69 43.13 3.97
N TYR A 396 8.11 43.95 3.03
CA TYR A 396 7.28 45.00 2.46
C TYR A 396 7.30 44.95 0.94
N GLN A 397 6.21 45.39 0.33
CA GLN A 397 6.14 45.73 -1.11
C GLN A 397 6.13 47.27 -1.18
N ILE A 398 7.19 47.81 -1.71
CA ILE A 398 7.42 49.27 -1.79
C ILE A 398 7.61 49.64 -3.25
N PRO A 399 6.96 50.71 -3.74
CA PRO A 399 7.25 51.23 -5.10
C PRO A 399 8.69 51.77 -5.15
N VAL A 400 9.37 51.51 -6.24
CA VAL A 400 10.72 51.98 -6.55
C VAL A 400 10.64 53.29 -7.35
#